data_5138828d2f57ca941216b7b8bf050208
#
_entry.id   5138828d2f57ca941216b7b8bf050208
#
_cell.length_a   1.000
_cell.length_b   1.000
_cell.length_c   1.000
_cell.angle_alpha   90.00
_cell.angle_beta   90.00
_cell.angle_gamma   90.00
#
_symmetry.space_group_name_H-M   'P 1'
#
loop_
_entity.id
_entity.type
_entity.pdbx_description
1 polymer ?
#
loop_
_entity_poly.entity_id
_entity_poly.type
_entity_poly.pdbx_seq_one_letter_code
_entity_poly.pdbx_strand_id
1 'polypeptide(L)'
;RYPYSYTYRDYVIRAFNEDLPFDQFIREQLAADQLDRKGDDRSLAALGFLTVGRRYRGNIHDITDDRIDLVSRGLLGLTASCARCHDHKFDPVPTKDYYGLYSVFISSYEPEEKDLPLIGKPKSEKAYKEYQTERAKRQKNVDDYIHGEAEKFRATARLTVGDVLQAVAEKQKLAAGDLKPEYEGKEAPHRRYVDLWRSYLARNAKSQRAVLSPWNQFAALKVKPEEFTARAAEIVQNLSQQEAETQADKRVNRLVVHALKNNPPENIYDVCRAYGTAFKEV
;
A
#
# COMPACT_ATOMS: atom_id res chain seq x y z
N ARG A 1 4.31 2.65 18.74
CA ARG A 1 3.80 3.28 20.00
C ARG A 1 2.35 3.63 19.79
N TYR A 2 1.56 3.57 20.85
CA TYR A 2 0.17 3.99 20.88
C TYR A 2 0.10 5.36 21.54
N PRO A 3 -0.11 6.45 20.80
CA PRO A 3 -0.07 7.80 21.38
C PRO A 3 -1.15 8.04 22.44
N TYR A 4 -2.27 7.29 22.34
CA TYR A 4 -3.44 7.45 23.22
C TYR A 4 -3.64 6.28 24.22
N SER A 5 -2.67 5.40 24.40
CA SER A 5 -2.80 4.24 25.33
C SER A 5 -3.09 4.63 26.78
N TYR A 6 -2.71 5.85 27.17
CA TYR A 6 -3.04 6.39 28.49
C TYR A 6 -4.54 6.51 28.74
N THR A 7 -5.36 6.68 27.70
CA THR A 7 -6.82 6.80 27.85
C THR A 7 -7.44 5.53 28.39
N TYR A 8 -6.93 4.37 27.99
CA TYR A 8 -7.36 3.08 28.53
C TYR A 8 -6.98 2.96 30.02
N ARG A 9 -5.73 3.29 30.38
CA ARG A 9 -5.31 3.31 31.78
C ARG A 9 -6.21 4.22 32.62
N ASP A 10 -6.49 5.42 32.12
CA ASP A 10 -7.32 6.41 32.82
C ASP A 10 -8.78 5.92 32.95
N TYR A 11 -9.29 5.19 31.95
CA TYR A 11 -10.56 4.50 32.03
C TYR A 11 -10.58 3.47 33.16
N VAL A 12 -9.58 2.59 33.22
CA VAL A 12 -9.48 1.55 34.27
C VAL A 12 -9.44 2.19 35.65
N ILE A 13 -8.58 3.19 35.87
CA ILE A 13 -8.48 3.91 37.15
C ILE A 13 -9.84 4.51 37.55
N ARG A 14 -10.53 5.12 36.61
CA ARG A 14 -11.86 5.72 36.83
C ARG A 14 -12.90 4.66 37.16
N ALA A 15 -12.93 3.55 36.41
CA ALA A 15 -13.89 2.47 36.64
C ALA A 15 -13.80 1.90 38.06
N PHE A 16 -12.58 1.73 38.58
CA PHE A 16 -12.38 1.32 39.98
C PHE A 16 -12.75 2.41 40.99
N ASN A 17 -12.45 3.68 40.70
CA ASN A 17 -12.77 4.78 41.60
C ASN A 17 -14.30 5.07 41.70
N GLU A 18 -15.02 4.81 40.59
CA GLU A 18 -16.47 4.98 40.49
C GLU A 18 -17.25 3.70 40.90
N ASP A 19 -16.52 2.65 41.33
CA ASP A 19 -17.11 1.33 41.67
C ASP A 19 -18.01 0.78 40.56
N LEU A 20 -17.49 0.84 39.31
CA LEU A 20 -18.23 0.37 38.14
C LEU A 20 -18.54 -1.12 38.29
N PRO A 21 -19.83 -1.57 38.14
CA PRO A 21 -20.18 -2.98 38.20
C PRO A 21 -19.32 -3.83 37.26
N PHE A 22 -18.84 -5.00 37.73
CA PHE A 22 -17.88 -5.82 36.99
C PHE A 22 -18.42 -6.31 35.63
N ASP A 23 -19.71 -6.63 35.55
CA ASP A 23 -20.36 -7.01 34.30
C ASP A 23 -20.37 -5.86 33.28
N GLN A 24 -20.61 -4.61 33.76
CA GLN A 24 -20.54 -3.43 32.91
C GLN A 24 -19.11 -3.15 32.49
N PHE A 25 -18.14 -3.28 33.41
CA PHE A 25 -16.70 -3.12 33.08
C PHE A 25 -16.27 -4.07 31.97
N ILE A 26 -16.70 -5.36 31.98
CA ILE A 26 -16.39 -6.31 30.91
C ILE A 26 -17.10 -5.92 29.61
N ARG A 27 -18.38 -5.58 29.65
CA ARG A 27 -19.14 -5.19 28.45
C ARG A 27 -18.53 -3.98 27.76
N GLU A 28 -18.10 -2.98 28.53
CA GLU A 28 -17.46 -1.80 27.97
C GLU A 28 -16.10 -2.13 27.32
N GLN A 29 -15.32 -3.02 27.91
CA GLN A 29 -14.04 -3.44 27.33
C GLN A 29 -14.18 -4.23 26.01
N LEU A 30 -15.31 -4.93 25.83
CA LEU A 30 -15.56 -5.73 24.64
C LEU A 30 -16.35 -4.99 23.56
N ALA A 31 -17.27 -4.09 23.94
CA ALA A 31 -18.24 -3.54 23.02
C ALA A 31 -18.78 -2.15 23.45
N ALA A 32 -17.95 -1.28 24.02
CA ALA A 32 -18.39 0.05 24.45
C ALA A 32 -19.02 0.89 23.32
N ASP A 33 -18.62 0.66 22.08
CA ASP A 33 -19.18 1.32 20.89
C ASP A 33 -20.61 0.87 20.58
N GLN A 34 -21.03 -0.32 21.03
CA GLN A 34 -22.35 -0.90 20.82
C GLN A 34 -23.33 -0.62 21.99
N LEU A 35 -22.83 -0.09 23.10
CA LEU A 35 -23.65 0.18 24.28
C LEU A 35 -24.30 1.55 24.20
N ASP A 36 -25.47 1.71 24.89
CA ASP A 36 -26.06 3.04 25.09
C ASP A 36 -25.23 3.86 26.08
N ARG A 37 -24.45 4.81 25.57
CA ARG A 37 -23.52 5.65 26.32
C ARG A 37 -24.18 6.86 26.98
N LYS A 38 -25.47 7.09 26.72
CA LYS A 38 -26.23 8.24 27.29
C LYS A 38 -25.53 9.59 27.12
N GLY A 39 -24.76 9.76 26.03
CA GLY A 39 -23.98 10.97 25.74
C GLY A 39 -22.64 11.07 26.46
N ASP A 40 -22.18 10.03 27.15
CA ASP A 40 -20.84 9.93 27.73
C ASP A 40 -19.94 8.99 26.92
N ASP A 41 -19.08 9.57 26.10
CA ASP A 41 -18.17 8.82 25.24
C ASP A 41 -16.88 8.35 25.95
N ARG A 42 -16.74 8.63 27.27
CA ARG A 42 -15.53 8.23 28.03
C ARG A 42 -15.37 6.70 28.12
N SER A 43 -16.49 5.95 28.07
CA SER A 43 -16.48 4.49 28.06
C SER A 43 -15.84 3.90 26.80
N LEU A 44 -15.77 4.64 25.67
CA LEU A 44 -15.07 4.17 24.46
C LEU A 44 -13.59 3.89 24.69
N ALA A 45 -12.97 4.52 25.70
CA ALA A 45 -11.60 4.23 26.08
C ALA A 45 -11.40 2.80 26.59
N ALA A 46 -12.48 2.12 27.04
CA ALA A 46 -12.45 0.72 27.44
C ALA A 46 -12.03 -0.23 26.31
N LEU A 47 -12.34 0.11 25.05
CA LEU A 47 -11.93 -0.66 23.87
C LEU A 47 -10.41 -0.73 23.70
N GLY A 48 -9.66 0.07 24.45
CA GLY A 48 -8.21 -0.08 24.61
C GLY A 48 -7.80 -1.47 25.06
N PHE A 49 -8.65 -2.21 25.79
CA PHE A 49 -8.44 -3.62 26.12
C PHE A 49 -8.13 -4.47 24.89
N LEU A 50 -8.90 -4.30 23.81
CA LEU A 50 -8.74 -5.06 22.57
C LEU A 50 -7.74 -4.43 21.59
N THR A 51 -7.46 -3.12 21.71
CA THR A 51 -6.72 -2.38 20.67
C THR A 51 -5.31 -2.00 21.06
N VAL A 52 -4.97 -1.96 22.37
CA VAL A 52 -3.61 -1.67 22.86
C VAL A 52 -2.78 -2.97 22.98
N GLY A 53 -2.74 -3.74 21.90
CA GLY A 53 -2.01 -5.02 21.81
C GLY A 53 -0.83 -4.98 20.84
N ARG A 54 -0.27 -6.14 20.53
CA ARG A 54 0.77 -6.24 19.51
C ARG A 54 0.20 -5.99 18.12
N ARG A 55 0.95 -5.25 17.29
CA ARG A 55 0.51 -4.94 15.90
C ARG A 55 1.01 -5.95 14.86
N TYR A 56 1.84 -6.90 15.21
CA TYR A 56 2.34 -7.98 14.33
C TYR A 56 2.69 -7.50 12.91
N ARG A 57 3.27 -6.30 12.80
CA ARG A 57 3.58 -5.63 11.52
C ARG A 57 2.37 -5.46 10.58
N GLY A 58 1.17 -5.38 11.12
CA GLY A 58 -0.07 -5.25 10.36
C GLY A 58 -0.70 -6.58 9.91
N ASN A 59 -0.17 -7.72 10.37
CA ASN A 59 -0.82 -9.01 10.09
C ASN A 59 -2.13 -9.11 10.88
N ILE A 60 -3.25 -8.92 10.19
CA ILE A 60 -4.58 -8.90 10.79
C ILE A 60 -4.96 -10.24 11.42
N HIS A 61 -4.48 -11.36 10.87
CA HIS A 61 -4.77 -12.70 11.40
C HIS A 61 -4.12 -12.92 12.76
N ASP A 62 -2.89 -12.43 12.95
CA ASP A 62 -2.19 -12.55 14.23
C ASP A 62 -2.71 -11.52 15.24
N ILE A 63 -3.16 -10.35 14.81
CA ILE A 63 -3.86 -9.37 15.66
C ILE A 63 -5.19 -9.97 16.17
N THR A 64 -5.94 -10.63 15.30
CA THR A 64 -7.21 -11.29 15.66
C THR A 64 -6.98 -12.43 16.65
N ASP A 65 -5.94 -13.25 16.45
CA ASP A 65 -5.56 -14.31 17.38
C ASP A 65 -5.19 -13.76 18.76
N ASP A 66 -4.42 -12.67 18.82
CA ASP A 66 -4.06 -11.97 20.06
C ASP A 66 -5.31 -11.47 20.82
N ARG A 67 -6.32 -10.97 20.13
CA ARG A 67 -7.60 -10.57 20.73
C ARG A 67 -8.37 -11.75 21.29
N ILE A 68 -8.42 -12.87 20.58
CA ILE A 68 -9.05 -14.11 21.06
C ILE A 68 -8.34 -14.61 22.31
N ASP A 69 -7.00 -14.66 22.29
CA ASP A 69 -6.20 -15.08 23.43
C ASP A 69 -6.39 -14.15 24.63
N LEU A 70 -6.41 -12.83 24.40
CA LEU A 70 -6.64 -11.83 25.43
C LEU A 70 -7.99 -12.02 26.12
N VAL A 71 -9.07 -12.19 25.35
CA VAL A 71 -10.42 -12.35 25.90
C VAL A 71 -10.57 -13.71 26.60
N SER A 72 -10.16 -14.78 25.96
CA SER A 72 -10.32 -16.12 26.51
C SER A 72 -9.45 -16.34 27.76
N ARG A 73 -8.21 -15.91 27.72
CA ARG A 73 -7.28 -16.06 28.85
C ARG A 73 -7.57 -15.06 29.96
N GLY A 74 -7.83 -13.81 29.60
CA GLY A 74 -8.05 -12.75 30.57
C GLY A 74 -9.40 -12.80 31.29
N LEU A 75 -10.47 -13.25 30.62
CA LEU A 75 -11.82 -13.27 31.19
C LEU A 75 -12.32 -14.66 31.54
N LEU A 76 -11.89 -15.71 30.83
CA LEU A 76 -12.38 -17.09 31.02
C LEU A 76 -11.33 -18.00 31.59
N GLY A 77 -10.06 -17.63 31.63
CA GLY A 77 -8.95 -18.48 32.07
C GLY A 77 -8.63 -19.64 31.09
N LEU A 78 -9.09 -19.53 29.82
CA LEU A 78 -8.93 -20.56 28.80
C LEU A 78 -7.85 -20.16 27.78
N THR A 79 -7.12 -21.13 27.24
CA THR A 79 -6.10 -20.93 26.20
C THR A 79 -6.65 -21.23 24.81
N ALA A 80 -7.71 -20.47 24.39
CA ALA A 80 -8.44 -20.73 23.14
C ALA A 80 -7.57 -20.67 21.87
N SER A 81 -6.46 -19.94 21.87
CA SER A 81 -5.52 -19.89 20.74
C SER A 81 -4.95 -21.25 20.34
N CYS A 82 -4.90 -22.24 21.25
CA CYS A 82 -4.51 -23.61 20.90
C CYS A 82 -5.46 -24.22 19.86
N ALA A 83 -6.73 -23.83 19.89
CA ALA A 83 -7.75 -24.33 18.99
C ALA A 83 -7.68 -23.70 17.57
N ARG A 84 -6.73 -22.81 17.30
CA ARG A 84 -6.47 -22.25 15.97
C ARG A 84 -6.11 -23.33 14.94
N CYS A 85 -5.38 -24.38 15.35
CA CYS A 85 -4.86 -25.41 14.45
C CYS A 85 -5.52 -26.77 14.61
N HIS A 86 -6.00 -27.11 15.81
CA HIS A 86 -6.63 -28.37 16.17
C HIS A 86 -7.52 -28.16 17.39
N ASP A 87 -8.45 -29.07 17.65
CA ASP A 87 -9.28 -29.02 18.85
C ASP A 87 -8.42 -28.95 20.11
N HIS A 88 -8.81 -28.15 21.10
CA HIS A 88 -8.03 -27.96 22.31
C HIS A 88 -7.82 -29.29 23.02
N LYS A 89 -6.59 -29.55 23.46
CA LYS A 89 -6.21 -30.87 24.01
C LYS A 89 -6.95 -31.23 25.29
N PHE A 90 -7.23 -30.25 26.14
CA PHE A 90 -7.75 -30.50 27.50
C PHE A 90 -9.14 -29.89 27.70
N ASP A 91 -9.39 -28.71 27.17
CA ASP A 91 -10.64 -27.97 27.32
C ASP A 91 -11.61 -28.30 26.16
N PRO A 92 -12.93 -28.25 26.37
CA PRO A 92 -13.92 -28.53 25.32
C PRO A 92 -14.05 -27.35 24.34
N VAL A 93 -12.94 -26.91 23.73
CA VAL A 93 -12.85 -25.80 22.75
C VAL A 93 -12.46 -26.40 21.40
N PRO A 94 -13.42 -26.73 20.55
CA PRO A 94 -13.10 -27.22 19.21
C PRO A 94 -12.60 -26.06 18.31
N THR A 95 -11.84 -26.41 17.28
CA THR A 95 -11.37 -25.46 16.24
C THR A 95 -12.51 -24.63 15.66
N LYS A 96 -13.70 -25.22 15.52
CA LYS A 96 -14.91 -24.54 15.04
C LYS A 96 -15.27 -23.32 15.91
N ASP A 97 -15.19 -23.44 17.22
CA ASP A 97 -15.55 -22.35 18.14
C ASP A 97 -14.49 -21.26 18.14
N TYR A 98 -13.20 -21.62 17.99
CA TYR A 98 -12.14 -20.65 17.75
C TYR A 98 -12.46 -19.79 16.50
N TYR A 99 -12.80 -20.42 15.37
CA TYR A 99 -13.15 -19.67 14.16
C TYR A 99 -14.50 -18.94 14.24
N GLY A 100 -15.39 -19.33 15.13
CA GLY A 100 -16.55 -18.56 15.52
C GLY A 100 -16.17 -17.21 16.13
N LEU A 101 -15.30 -17.23 17.17
CA LEU A 101 -14.74 -16.00 17.75
C LEU A 101 -13.89 -15.20 16.75
N TYR A 102 -13.09 -15.89 15.95
CA TYR A 102 -12.29 -15.28 14.92
C TYR A 102 -13.16 -14.45 13.94
N SER A 103 -14.32 -14.97 13.53
CA SER A 103 -15.23 -14.27 12.62
C SER A 103 -15.77 -12.96 13.20
N VAL A 104 -15.98 -12.91 14.51
CA VAL A 104 -16.42 -11.71 15.23
C VAL A 104 -15.33 -10.64 15.18
N PHE A 105 -14.11 -10.98 15.59
CA PHE A 105 -13.02 -10.01 15.68
C PHE A 105 -12.47 -9.57 14.31
N ILE A 106 -12.43 -10.45 13.31
CA ILE A 106 -11.98 -10.08 11.97
C ILE A 106 -12.98 -9.16 11.24
N SER A 107 -14.25 -9.24 11.63
CA SER A 107 -15.32 -8.36 11.12
C SER A 107 -15.36 -7.00 11.81
N SER A 108 -14.58 -6.82 12.89
CA SER A 108 -14.51 -5.57 13.64
C SER A 108 -13.48 -4.65 13.01
N TYR A 109 -13.83 -3.38 12.85
CA TYR A 109 -12.98 -2.36 12.24
C TYR A 109 -12.42 -1.41 13.31
N GLU A 110 -11.12 -1.13 13.25
CA GLU A 110 -10.51 -0.05 14.02
C GLU A 110 -10.50 1.23 13.19
N PRO A 111 -11.02 2.36 13.70
CA PRO A 111 -10.94 3.63 12.99
C PRO A 111 -9.47 4.08 12.85
N GLU A 112 -9.17 4.83 11.79
CA GLU A 112 -7.86 5.47 11.64
C GLU A 112 -7.65 6.53 12.75
N GLU A 113 -6.40 6.85 13.06
CA GLU A 113 -6.07 7.81 14.11
C GLU A 113 -6.76 9.17 13.95
N LYS A 114 -6.95 9.60 12.70
CA LYS A 114 -7.66 10.86 12.37
C LYS A 114 -9.15 10.83 12.68
N ASP A 115 -9.76 9.63 12.72
CA ASP A 115 -11.19 9.40 12.88
C ASP A 115 -11.55 8.94 14.31
N LEU A 116 -10.56 8.94 15.22
CA LEU A 116 -10.79 8.57 16.60
C LEU A 116 -11.77 9.54 17.28
N PRO A 117 -12.76 9.04 18.03
CA PRO A 117 -13.71 9.88 18.71
C PRO A 117 -13.06 10.69 19.84
N LEU A 118 -13.58 11.88 20.09
CA LEU A 118 -13.17 12.67 21.23
C LEU A 118 -13.75 12.08 22.52
N ILE A 119 -12.88 11.62 23.41
CA ILE A 119 -13.27 11.04 24.69
C ILE A 119 -13.43 12.14 25.73
N GLY A 120 -14.66 12.47 26.06
CA GLY A 120 -15.01 13.51 27.02
C GLY A 120 -15.08 14.92 26.42
N LYS A 121 -15.31 15.90 27.27
CA LYS A 121 -15.41 17.31 26.87
C LYS A 121 -14.10 18.06 27.15
N PRO A 122 -13.65 18.95 26.26
CA PRO A 122 -12.50 19.80 26.52
C PRO A 122 -12.73 20.67 27.74
N LYS A 123 -11.71 20.82 28.59
CA LYS A 123 -11.78 21.71 29.77
C LYS A 123 -11.95 23.19 29.39
N SER A 124 -11.51 23.57 28.18
CA SER A 124 -11.62 24.93 27.65
C SER A 124 -11.87 24.82 26.12
N GLU A 125 -13.01 25.31 25.67
CA GLU A 125 -13.32 25.36 24.24
C GLU A 125 -12.35 26.25 23.47
N LYS A 126 -11.90 27.37 24.07
CA LYS A 126 -10.93 28.27 23.46
C LYS A 126 -9.59 27.55 23.22
N ALA A 127 -9.03 26.91 24.24
CA ALA A 127 -7.78 26.17 24.12
C ALA A 127 -7.89 25.00 23.14
N TYR A 128 -9.04 24.35 23.09
CA TYR A 128 -9.28 23.26 22.12
C TYR A 128 -9.33 23.78 20.67
N LYS A 129 -9.95 24.94 20.45
CA LYS A 129 -10.00 25.58 19.13
C LYS A 129 -8.62 26.04 18.66
N GLU A 130 -7.82 26.59 19.57
CA GLU A 130 -6.42 26.95 19.32
C GLU A 130 -5.60 25.69 18.97
N TYR A 131 -5.76 24.59 19.70
CA TYR A 131 -5.13 23.31 19.41
C TYR A 131 -5.53 22.76 18.03
N GLN A 132 -6.83 22.79 17.69
CA GLN A 132 -7.30 22.34 16.38
C GLN A 132 -6.68 23.16 15.22
N THR A 133 -6.60 24.47 15.40
CA THR A 133 -6.00 25.37 14.41
C THR A 133 -4.51 25.07 14.21
N GLU A 134 -3.77 24.93 15.31
CA GLU A 134 -2.35 24.61 15.26
C GLU A 134 -2.09 23.20 14.70
N ARG A 135 -2.93 22.21 15.05
CA ARG A 135 -2.86 20.86 14.49
C ARG A 135 -3.08 20.87 12.99
N ALA A 136 -4.13 21.57 12.51
CA ALA A 136 -4.42 21.68 11.08
C ALA A 136 -3.27 22.34 10.30
N LYS A 137 -2.66 23.40 10.86
CA LYS A 137 -1.49 24.05 10.30
C LYS A 137 -0.29 23.10 10.18
N ARG A 138 0.00 22.34 11.25
CA ARG A 138 1.10 21.37 11.23
C ARG A 138 0.85 20.22 10.28
N GLN A 139 -0.38 19.71 10.25
CA GLN A 139 -0.76 18.66 9.30
C GLN A 139 -0.56 19.15 7.87
N LYS A 140 -1.02 20.36 7.52
CA LYS A 140 -0.80 20.94 6.20
C LYS A 140 0.68 21.03 5.85
N ASN A 141 1.54 21.44 6.78
CA ASN A 141 2.99 21.50 6.53
C ASN A 141 3.58 20.11 6.19
N VAL A 142 3.10 19.06 6.88
CA VAL A 142 3.50 17.67 6.60
C VAL A 142 3.02 17.24 5.22
N ASP A 143 1.75 17.52 4.89
CA ASP A 143 1.17 17.16 3.60
C ASP A 143 1.87 17.88 2.45
N ASP A 144 2.15 19.18 2.60
CA ASP A 144 2.90 19.99 1.63
C ASP A 144 4.33 19.45 1.43
N TYR A 145 5.01 19.04 2.52
CA TYR A 145 6.34 18.42 2.45
C TYR A 145 6.30 17.08 1.70
N ILE A 146 5.36 16.20 2.07
CA ILE A 146 5.19 14.90 1.41
C ILE A 146 4.89 15.08 -0.08
N HIS A 147 4.00 16.04 -0.40
CA HIS A 147 3.68 16.34 -1.80
C HIS A 147 4.90 16.85 -2.56
N GLY A 148 5.65 17.78 -1.98
CA GLY A 148 6.88 18.32 -2.58
C GLY A 148 7.95 17.27 -2.82
N GLU A 149 8.18 16.37 -1.86
CA GLU A 149 9.13 15.26 -2.01
C GLU A 149 8.65 14.23 -3.05
N ALA A 150 7.34 13.97 -3.10
CA ALA A 150 6.76 13.08 -4.11
C ALA A 150 6.94 13.65 -5.53
N GLU A 151 6.77 14.96 -5.73
CA GLU A 151 7.00 15.61 -7.02
C GLU A 151 8.48 15.58 -7.43
N LYS A 152 9.41 15.85 -6.51
CA LYS A 152 10.85 15.70 -6.76
C LYS A 152 11.20 14.26 -7.17
N PHE A 153 10.64 13.29 -6.46
CA PHE A 153 10.84 11.88 -6.79
C PHE A 153 10.27 11.54 -8.17
N ARG A 154 9.07 12.02 -8.52
CA ARG A 154 8.46 11.81 -9.84
C ARG A 154 9.30 12.43 -10.95
N ALA A 155 9.78 13.65 -10.76
CA ALA A 155 10.66 14.32 -11.72
C ALA A 155 11.95 13.52 -11.96
N THR A 156 12.63 13.08 -10.89
CA THR A 156 13.82 12.24 -10.98
C THR A 156 13.52 10.91 -11.65
N ALA A 157 12.40 10.26 -11.29
CA ALA A 157 12.00 8.99 -11.88
C ALA A 157 11.76 9.10 -13.39
N ARG A 158 11.15 10.21 -13.86
CA ARG A 158 10.96 10.48 -15.29
C ARG A 158 12.28 10.54 -16.05
N LEU A 159 13.27 11.22 -15.49
CA LEU A 159 14.60 11.36 -16.12
C LEU A 159 15.35 10.02 -16.24
N THR A 160 15.05 9.06 -15.35
CA THR A 160 15.76 7.76 -15.28
C THR A 160 15.01 6.60 -15.93
N VAL A 161 13.84 6.84 -16.53
CA VAL A 161 13.02 5.75 -17.15
C VAL A 161 13.81 4.96 -18.18
N GLY A 162 14.56 5.63 -19.07
CA GLY A 162 15.37 4.99 -20.09
C GLY A 162 16.38 4.01 -19.50
N ASP A 163 17.14 4.46 -18.49
CA ASP A 163 18.16 3.65 -17.81
C ASP A 163 17.53 2.45 -17.08
N VAL A 164 16.42 2.68 -16.40
CA VAL A 164 15.70 1.59 -15.70
C VAL A 164 15.18 0.54 -16.66
N LEU A 165 14.61 0.95 -17.80
CA LEU A 165 14.15 0.02 -18.83
C LEU A 165 15.32 -0.76 -19.46
N GLN A 166 16.48 -0.13 -19.69
CA GLN A 166 17.68 -0.81 -20.13
C GLN A 166 18.12 -1.89 -19.12
N ALA A 167 18.17 -1.57 -17.83
CA ALA A 167 18.51 -2.53 -16.78
C ALA A 167 17.49 -3.67 -16.65
N VAL A 168 16.20 -3.39 -16.88
CA VAL A 168 15.16 -4.44 -16.95
C VAL A 168 15.35 -5.33 -18.17
N ALA A 169 15.61 -4.76 -19.35
CA ALA A 169 15.82 -5.49 -20.59
C ALA A 169 17.04 -6.42 -20.47
N GLU A 170 18.16 -5.94 -19.91
CA GLU A 170 19.34 -6.75 -19.62
C GLU A 170 19.00 -7.93 -18.70
N LYS A 171 18.35 -7.64 -17.57
CA LYS A 171 17.97 -8.65 -16.57
C LYS A 171 17.01 -9.70 -17.09
N GLN A 172 16.14 -9.33 -18.04
CA GLN A 172 15.20 -10.22 -18.70
C GLN A 172 15.81 -10.91 -19.94
N LYS A 173 17.04 -10.59 -20.29
CA LYS A 173 17.72 -11.06 -21.51
C LYS A 173 16.91 -10.78 -22.78
N LEU A 174 16.30 -9.59 -22.84
CA LEU A 174 15.55 -9.12 -24.00
C LEU A 174 16.49 -8.62 -25.11
N ALA A 175 17.70 -8.21 -24.74
CA ALA A 175 18.73 -7.85 -25.70
C ALA A 175 19.22 -9.11 -26.41
N ALA A 176 19.28 -9.05 -27.73
CA ALA A 176 19.89 -10.08 -28.54
C ALA A 176 21.37 -9.81 -28.70
N GLY A 177 22.23 -10.80 -28.45
CA GLY A 177 23.68 -10.72 -28.58
C GLY A 177 24.41 -10.15 -27.37
N ASP A 178 25.65 -9.73 -27.57
CA ASP A 178 26.59 -9.23 -26.51
C ASP A 178 26.43 -7.73 -26.18
N LEU A 179 25.32 -7.13 -26.60
CA LEU A 179 25.03 -5.72 -26.32
C LEU A 179 24.88 -5.49 -24.84
N LYS A 180 25.51 -4.41 -24.35
CA LYS A 180 25.37 -3.95 -22.96
C LYS A 180 24.59 -2.64 -22.90
N PRO A 181 23.87 -2.40 -21.79
CA PRO A 181 23.16 -1.14 -21.58
C PRO A 181 24.15 0.02 -21.42
N GLU A 182 23.82 1.17 -21.97
CA GLU A 182 24.53 2.43 -21.79
C GLU A 182 23.64 3.39 -21.00
N TYR A 183 23.95 3.59 -19.73
CA TYR A 183 23.18 4.45 -18.84
C TYR A 183 23.58 5.91 -18.98
N GLU A 184 22.60 6.79 -19.17
CA GLU A 184 22.83 8.25 -19.18
C GLU A 184 23.35 8.75 -17.83
N GLY A 185 22.89 8.16 -16.73
CA GLY A 185 23.34 8.43 -15.37
C GLY A 185 24.73 7.90 -15.02
N LYS A 186 25.47 7.29 -15.98
CA LYS A 186 26.78 6.66 -15.82
C LYS A 186 26.83 5.46 -14.89
N GLU A 187 25.84 5.28 -14.02
CA GLU A 187 25.72 4.16 -13.08
C GLU A 187 24.42 3.40 -13.33
N ALA A 188 24.46 2.07 -13.13
CA ALA A 188 23.28 1.24 -13.22
C ALA A 188 22.23 1.63 -12.17
N PRO A 189 20.93 1.67 -12.51
CA PRO A 189 19.87 1.94 -11.55
C PRO A 189 19.89 0.94 -10.38
N HIS A 190 19.51 1.42 -9.18
CA HIS A 190 19.52 0.60 -7.97
C HIS A 190 18.66 -0.66 -8.15
N ARG A 191 19.19 -1.83 -7.79
CA ARG A 191 18.61 -3.17 -8.01
C ARG A 191 17.13 -3.27 -7.57
N ARG A 192 16.77 -2.72 -6.40
CA ARG A 192 15.39 -2.76 -5.88
C ARG A 192 14.42 -2.04 -6.80
N TYR A 193 14.85 -0.94 -7.39
CA TYR A 193 14.05 -0.15 -8.32
C TYR A 193 13.82 -0.90 -9.63
N VAL A 194 14.86 -1.51 -10.17
CA VAL A 194 14.79 -2.39 -11.35
C VAL A 194 13.84 -3.57 -11.11
N ASP A 195 13.89 -4.20 -9.92
CA ASP A 195 13.01 -5.32 -9.60
C ASP A 195 11.53 -4.91 -9.47
N LEU A 196 11.26 -3.73 -8.95
CA LEU A 196 9.90 -3.18 -8.92
C LEU A 196 9.35 -2.95 -10.34
N TRP A 197 10.13 -2.33 -11.22
CA TRP A 197 9.75 -2.10 -12.61
C TRP A 197 9.57 -3.41 -13.37
N ARG A 198 10.48 -4.35 -13.22
CA ARG A 198 10.36 -5.68 -13.81
C ARG A 198 9.06 -6.36 -13.43
N SER A 199 8.72 -6.35 -12.13
CA SER A 199 7.48 -6.94 -11.62
C SER A 199 6.23 -6.21 -12.14
N TYR A 200 6.29 -4.88 -12.24
CA TYR A 200 5.22 -4.07 -12.80
C TYR A 200 4.99 -4.36 -14.28
N LEU A 201 6.04 -4.37 -15.10
CA LEU A 201 5.96 -4.68 -16.53
C LEU A 201 5.46 -6.10 -16.78
N ALA A 202 5.94 -7.08 -16.01
CA ALA A 202 5.49 -8.47 -16.12
C ALA A 202 3.97 -8.62 -15.85
N ARG A 203 3.47 -7.96 -14.79
CA ARG A 203 2.02 -7.95 -14.48
C ARG A 203 1.17 -7.26 -15.55
N ASN A 204 1.76 -6.33 -16.28
CA ASN A 204 1.10 -5.55 -17.32
C ASN A 204 1.48 -5.95 -18.74
N ALA A 205 2.09 -7.12 -18.96
CA ALA A 205 2.56 -7.59 -20.26
C ALA A 205 1.46 -7.69 -21.33
N LYS A 206 0.20 -7.88 -20.92
CA LYS A 206 -0.97 -7.89 -21.81
C LYS A 206 -1.76 -6.58 -21.79
N SER A 207 -1.22 -5.53 -21.13
CA SER A 207 -1.92 -4.27 -21.01
C SER A 207 -1.95 -3.52 -22.34
N GLN A 208 -3.12 -3.00 -22.69
CA GLN A 208 -3.35 -2.11 -23.85
C GLN A 208 -3.20 -0.63 -23.47
N ARG A 209 -2.68 -0.30 -22.27
CA ARG A 209 -2.45 1.10 -21.87
C ARG A 209 -1.52 1.78 -22.86
N ALA A 210 -1.86 3.00 -23.24
CA ALA A 210 -1.18 3.79 -24.25
C ALA A 210 0.36 3.84 -24.11
N VAL A 211 0.86 3.92 -22.86
CA VAL A 211 2.32 3.97 -22.58
C VAL A 211 2.96 2.58 -22.62
N LEU A 212 2.25 1.52 -22.20
CA LEU A 212 2.83 0.17 -22.05
C LEU A 212 2.68 -0.67 -23.33
N SER A 213 1.67 -0.39 -24.15
CA SER A 213 1.42 -1.15 -25.39
C SER A 213 2.64 -1.19 -26.33
N PRO A 214 3.34 -0.06 -26.62
CA PRO A 214 4.56 -0.13 -27.43
C PRO A 214 5.64 -0.99 -26.77
N TRP A 215 5.94 -0.80 -25.48
CA TRP A 215 6.91 -1.63 -24.75
C TRP A 215 6.61 -3.10 -24.86
N ASN A 216 5.35 -3.50 -24.64
CA ASN A 216 4.94 -4.90 -24.64
C ASN A 216 5.16 -5.55 -26.01
N GLN A 217 4.96 -4.83 -27.11
CA GLN A 217 5.19 -5.34 -28.47
C GLN A 217 6.68 -5.61 -28.70
N PHE A 218 7.57 -4.68 -28.32
CA PHE A 218 9.02 -4.87 -28.44
C PHE A 218 9.56 -5.96 -27.49
N ALA A 219 9.09 -5.98 -26.24
CA ALA A 219 9.52 -6.98 -25.25
C ALA A 219 9.07 -8.41 -25.59
N ALA A 220 8.03 -8.55 -26.41
CA ALA A 220 7.56 -9.84 -26.89
C ALA A 220 8.34 -10.37 -28.11
N LEU A 221 9.19 -9.55 -28.73
CA LEU A 221 10.01 -9.98 -29.88
C LEU A 221 11.02 -11.05 -29.43
N LYS A 222 10.95 -12.20 -30.09
CA LYS A 222 11.91 -13.32 -29.96
C LYS A 222 12.62 -13.53 -31.30
N VAL A 223 13.41 -12.55 -31.68
CA VAL A 223 14.10 -12.53 -32.97
C VAL A 223 15.61 -12.46 -32.77
N LYS A 224 16.37 -12.88 -33.79
CA LYS A 224 17.81 -12.70 -33.81
C LYS A 224 18.17 -11.22 -33.98
N PRO A 225 19.37 -10.77 -33.54
CA PRO A 225 19.79 -9.39 -33.67
C PRO A 225 19.61 -8.81 -35.08
N GLU A 226 19.94 -9.61 -36.08
CA GLU A 226 19.91 -9.25 -37.52
C GLU A 226 18.47 -8.97 -38.04
N GLU A 227 17.48 -9.57 -37.41
CA GLU A 227 16.05 -9.42 -37.75
C GLU A 227 15.35 -8.33 -36.98
N PHE A 228 15.98 -7.82 -35.89
CA PHE A 228 15.33 -6.89 -34.95
C PHE A 228 14.92 -5.60 -35.66
N THR A 229 15.81 -4.99 -36.44
CA THR A 229 15.55 -3.70 -37.12
C THR A 229 14.35 -3.78 -38.05
N ALA A 230 14.22 -4.87 -38.84
CA ALA A 230 13.09 -5.05 -39.75
C ALA A 230 11.77 -5.18 -38.97
N ARG A 231 11.76 -6.00 -37.92
CA ARG A 231 10.56 -6.18 -37.06
C ARG A 231 10.22 -4.93 -36.26
N ALA A 232 11.22 -4.21 -35.79
CA ALA A 232 11.01 -2.95 -35.11
C ALA A 232 10.35 -1.89 -36.04
N ALA A 233 10.76 -1.82 -37.30
CA ALA A 233 10.14 -0.94 -38.29
C ALA A 233 8.66 -1.25 -38.51
N GLU A 234 8.29 -2.54 -38.60
CA GLU A 234 6.89 -2.97 -38.70
C GLU A 234 6.08 -2.52 -37.49
N ILE A 235 6.62 -2.71 -36.28
CA ILE A 235 5.96 -2.26 -35.04
C ILE A 235 5.78 -0.74 -35.03
N VAL A 236 6.82 0.04 -35.34
CA VAL A 236 6.73 1.50 -35.39
C VAL A 236 5.69 1.97 -36.42
N GLN A 237 5.60 1.34 -37.56
CA GLN A 237 4.58 1.62 -38.57
C GLN A 237 3.17 1.36 -38.04
N ASN A 238 2.94 0.22 -37.41
CA ASN A 238 1.65 -0.15 -36.79
C ASN A 238 1.26 0.82 -35.65
N LEU A 239 2.22 1.16 -34.77
CA LEU A 239 2.00 2.16 -33.70
C LEU A 239 1.63 3.54 -34.28
N SER A 240 2.20 3.90 -35.41
CA SER A 240 1.89 5.16 -36.10
C SER A 240 0.45 5.21 -36.62
N GLN A 241 -0.09 4.08 -37.06
CA GLN A 241 -1.49 3.99 -37.46
C GLN A 241 -2.41 4.06 -36.23
N GLN A 242 -2.04 3.40 -35.12
CA GLN A 242 -2.80 3.44 -33.86
C GLN A 242 -2.79 4.82 -33.20
N GLU A 243 -1.77 5.66 -33.45
CA GLU A 243 -1.74 7.05 -32.99
C GLU A 243 -2.89 7.88 -33.55
N ALA A 244 -3.32 7.60 -34.79
CA ALA A 244 -4.39 8.31 -35.50
C ALA A 244 -5.80 7.81 -35.10
N GLU A 245 -5.92 6.73 -34.32
CA GLU A 245 -7.22 6.18 -33.94
C GLU A 245 -8.01 7.10 -33.00
N THR A 246 -9.32 7.15 -33.24
CA THR A 246 -10.27 8.01 -32.49
C THR A 246 -10.66 7.40 -31.16
N GLN A 247 -10.58 6.09 -30.99
CA GLN A 247 -10.95 5.39 -29.76
C GLN A 247 -9.85 5.53 -28.71
N ALA A 248 -10.19 6.11 -27.56
CA ALA A 248 -9.24 6.43 -26.49
C ALA A 248 -8.53 5.19 -25.88
N ASP A 249 -9.18 4.04 -25.87
CA ASP A 249 -8.68 2.76 -25.36
C ASP A 249 -7.66 2.08 -26.28
N LYS A 250 -7.62 2.47 -27.55
CA LYS A 250 -6.67 1.95 -28.55
C LYS A 250 -5.52 2.91 -28.87
N ARG A 251 -5.56 4.15 -28.35
CA ARG A 251 -4.51 5.12 -28.61
C ARG A 251 -3.21 4.72 -27.92
N VAL A 252 -2.12 4.90 -28.65
CA VAL A 252 -0.75 4.81 -28.10
C VAL A 252 -0.25 6.20 -27.67
N ASN A 253 0.73 6.23 -26.79
CA ASN A 253 1.32 7.49 -26.33
C ASN A 253 2.11 8.16 -27.47
N ARG A 254 1.70 9.36 -27.85
CA ARG A 254 2.30 10.14 -28.96
C ARG A 254 3.77 10.42 -28.76
N LEU A 255 4.21 10.76 -27.56
CA LEU A 255 5.62 11.07 -27.31
C LEU A 255 6.50 9.85 -27.52
N VAL A 256 6.05 8.67 -27.09
CA VAL A 256 6.78 7.41 -27.32
C VAL A 256 6.85 7.08 -28.80
N VAL A 257 5.74 7.20 -29.53
CA VAL A 257 5.72 6.94 -30.98
C VAL A 257 6.60 7.93 -31.73
N HIS A 258 6.54 9.21 -31.38
CA HIS A 258 7.39 10.25 -31.96
C HIS A 258 8.88 9.98 -31.74
N ALA A 259 9.26 9.63 -30.52
CA ALA A 259 10.63 9.29 -30.19
C ALA A 259 11.16 8.07 -30.98
N LEU A 260 10.31 7.04 -31.16
CA LEU A 260 10.64 5.85 -31.95
C LEU A 260 10.73 6.13 -33.46
N LYS A 261 9.94 7.09 -33.96
CA LYS A 261 10.02 7.52 -35.38
C LYS A 261 11.27 8.33 -35.68
N ASN A 262 11.63 9.22 -34.77
CA ASN A 262 12.80 10.10 -34.94
C ASN A 262 14.12 9.32 -34.82
N ASN A 263 14.15 8.25 -34.02
CA ASN A 263 15.28 7.39 -33.84
C ASN A 263 14.80 5.92 -33.97
N PRO A 264 14.74 5.38 -35.20
CA PRO A 264 14.30 4.00 -35.42
C PRO A 264 15.19 3.02 -34.63
N PRO A 265 14.59 2.13 -33.84
CA PRO A 265 15.36 1.27 -32.96
C PRO A 265 16.03 0.11 -33.73
N GLU A 266 17.35 -0.04 -33.53
CA GLU A 266 18.15 -1.14 -34.06
C GLU A 266 18.25 -2.30 -33.05
N ASN A 267 17.97 -2.04 -31.78
CA ASN A 267 17.97 -3.00 -30.68
C ASN A 267 17.02 -2.57 -29.57
N ILE A 268 16.83 -3.42 -28.56
CA ILE A 268 15.92 -3.14 -27.44
C ILE A 268 16.35 -1.94 -26.59
N TYR A 269 17.64 -1.62 -26.52
CA TYR A 269 18.12 -0.49 -25.75
C TYR A 269 17.77 0.85 -26.41
N ASP A 270 17.65 0.87 -27.76
CA ASP A 270 17.14 2.05 -28.47
C ASP A 270 15.66 2.33 -28.10
N VAL A 271 14.88 1.27 -27.99
CA VAL A 271 13.50 1.41 -27.48
C VAL A 271 13.48 1.99 -26.07
N CYS A 272 14.38 1.53 -25.20
CA CYS A 272 14.51 2.08 -23.84
C CYS A 272 14.91 3.57 -23.86
N ARG A 273 15.84 3.96 -24.75
CA ARG A 273 16.24 5.38 -24.94
C ARG A 273 15.08 6.22 -25.45
N ALA A 274 14.29 5.73 -26.40
CA ALA A 274 13.10 6.42 -26.88
C ALA A 274 12.09 6.70 -25.77
N TYR A 275 11.89 5.74 -24.85
CA TYR A 275 11.09 5.97 -23.64
C TYR A 275 11.71 7.03 -22.73
N GLY A 276 13.05 6.98 -22.53
CA GLY A 276 13.76 8.01 -21.78
C GLY A 276 13.52 9.40 -22.33
N THR A 277 13.64 9.59 -23.65
CA THR A 277 13.35 10.86 -24.34
C THR A 277 11.90 11.28 -24.15
N ALA A 278 10.95 10.38 -24.42
CA ALA A 278 9.51 10.69 -24.30
C ALA A 278 9.11 11.12 -22.87
N PHE A 279 9.74 10.54 -21.82
CA PHE A 279 9.42 10.90 -20.44
C PHE A 279 10.10 12.18 -19.95
N LYS A 280 11.14 12.67 -20.64
CA LYS A 280 11.77 13.97 -20.38
C LYS A 280 10.93 15.14 -20.91
N GLU A 281 10.07 14.89 -21.91
CA GLU A 281 9.20 15.89 -22.51
C GLU A 281 7.90 16.14 -21.72
N VAL A 282 7.65 15.39 -20.63
CA VAL A 282 6.47 15.48 -19.74
C VAL A 282 6.83 16.15 -18.42
#